data_2755cf66d039ca00ff87aa281087719d
#
_entry.id   2755cf66d039ca00ff87aa281087719d
#
_cell.length_a   1.000
_cell.length_b   1.000
_cell.length_c   1.000
_cell.angle_alpha   90.00
_cell.angle_beta   90.00
_cell.angle_gamma   90.00
#
_symmetry.space_group_name_H-M   'P 1'
#
loop_
_entity.id
_entity.type
_entity.pdbx_description
1 polymer ?
#
loop_
_entity_poly.entity_id
_entity_poly.type
_entity_poly.pdbx_seq_one_letter_code
_entity_poly.pdbx_strand_id
1 'polypeptide(L)'
;LIFPQALGVGYDTIGSILRGDVGHGMIAGVLLVKSAMWAISLGSGTSGGVLAPLLMMGGALGGIESMFLPYEGLGFWELISMGAILGGTMRSPFTGMIFALELTHDVNALLPLLIACLLAHGFTVLTLKRSILTEKIARRGYHLSREYSVDPLELLFVHEVMGPPDTEDQQRFQSPEEQPCVFPDDPLRVVVYRMAETGLTRLLVVAAGKLTGVITLKDLLRARARHLEEERNRARVLRFPRLFGNSRARRKPQPPR
;
A
#
# COMPACT_ATOMS: atom_id res chain seq x y z
N LEU A 1 -28.95 18.00 -16.41
CA LEU A 1 -28.42 16.83 -15.65
C LEU A 1 -29.00 15.57 -16.28
N ILE A 2 -28.17 14.85 -17.06
CA ILE A 2 -28.59 13.69 -17.86
C ILE A 2 -28.79 12.45 -16.95
N PHE A 3 -27.95 12.29 -15.95
CA PHE A 3 -27.98 11.16 -15.00
C PHE A 3 -27.88 11.67 -13.55
N PRO A 4 -28.98 12.12 -12.92
CA PRO A 4 -28.95 12.58 -11.55
C PRO A 4 -28.60 11.48 -10.55
N GLN A 5 -28.84 10.21 -10.88
CA GLN A 5 -28.54 9.02 -10.07
C GLN A 5 -27.03 8.81 -9.86
N ALA A 6 -26.18 9.36 -10.72
CA ALA A 6 -24.72 9.32 -10.55
C ALA A 6 -24.22 10.34 -9.53
N LEU A 7 -25.05 11.28 -9.07
CA LEU A 7 -24.70 12.30 -8.09
C LEU A 7 -24.68 11.75 -6.67
N GLY A 8 -23.88 12.40 -5.81
CA GLY A 8 -23.80 12.07 -4.39
C GLY A 8 -23.21 10.68 -4.11
N VAL A 9 -23.51 10.17 -2.93
CA VAL A 9 -23.03 8.86 -2.45
C VAL A 9 -23.76 7.71 -3.15
N GLY A 10 -25.05 7.90 -3.46
CA GLY A 10 -25.85 6.99 -4.29
C GLY A 10 -26.20 5.66 -3.62
N TYR A 11 -26.39 5.61 -2.31
CA TYR A 11 -26.80 4.37 -1.62
C TYR A 11 -28.13 3.81 -2.15
N ASP A 12 -29.10 4.68 -2.45
CA ASP A 12 -30.38 4.26 -3.03
C ASP A 12 -30.18 3.63 -4.42
N THR A 13 -29.28 4.20 -5.22
CA THR A 13 -28.93 3.66 -6.54
C THR A 13 -28.24 2.31 -6.42
N ILE A 14 -27.32 2.14 -5.47
CA ILE A 14 -26.64 0.87 -5.18
C ILE A 14 -27.68 -0.18 -4.78
N GLY A 15 -28.59 0.17 -3.85
CA GLY A 15 -29.66 -0.72 -3.42
C GLY A 15 -30.62 -1.12 -4.55
N SER A 16 -30.96 -0.18 -5.45
CA SER A 16 -31.78 -0.47 -6.61
C SER A 16 -31.09 -1.37 -7.64
N ILE A 17 -29.80 -1.18 -7.85
CA ILE A 17 -28.98 -2.04 -8.71
C ILE A 17 -28.96 -3.48 -8.17
N LEU A 18 -28.70 -3.66 -6.86
CA LEU A 18 -28.67 -4.98 -6.22
C LEU A 18 -30.06 -5.69 -6.26
N ARG A 19 -31.17 -4.94 -6.24
CA ARG A 19 -32.51 -5.49 -6.38
C ARG A 19 -32.94 -5.76 -7.83
N GLY A 20 -32.08 -5.36 -8.81
CA GLY A 20 -32.45 -5.49 -10.23
C GLY A 20 -33.51 -4.51 -10.71
N ASP A 21 -33.82 -3.45 -9.92
CA ASP A 21 -34.89 -2.50 -10.23
C ASP A 21 -34.50 -1.43 -11.26
N VAL A 22 -33.29 -1.54 -11.85
CA VAL A 22 -32.66 -0.51 -12.70
C VAL A 22 -32.57 -0.99 -14.14
N GLY A 23 -33.12 -0.21 -15.09
CA GLY A 23 -33.03 -0.53 -16.52
C GLY A 23 -31.57 -0.45 -17.03
N HIS A 24 -31.22 -1.32 -17.98
CA HIS A 24 -29.86 -1.50 -18.52
C HIS A 24 -29.22 -0.20 -19.05
N GLY A 25 -30.00 0.68 -19.71
CA GLY A 25 -29.47 1.98 -20.17
C GLY A 25 -29.09 2.90 -19.04
N MET A 26 -29.77 2.83 -17.90
CA MET A 26 -29.44 3.58 -16.69
C MET A 26 -28.18 3.05 -16.02
N ILE A 27 -28.01 1.72 -15.97
CA ILE A 27 -26.82 1.05 -15.43
C ILE A 27 -25.56 1.49 -16.19
N ALA A 28 -25.61 1.42 -17.54
CA ALA A 28 -24.51 1.88 -18.39
C ALA A 28 -24.22 3.38 -18.21
N GLY A 29 -25.27 4.21 -18.11
CA GLY A 29 -25.13 5.64 -17.84
C GLY A 29 -24.49 5.95 -16.50
N VAL A 30 -24.91 5.27 -15.44
CA VAL A 30 -24.32 5.38 -14.09
C VAL A 30 -22.85 4.97 -14.12
N LEU A 31 -22.49 3.85 -14.75
CA LEU A 31 -21.11 3.39 -14.83
C LEU A 31 -20.21 4.42 -15.52
N LEU A 32 -20.60 4.91 -16.71
CA LEU A 32 -19.80 5.86 -17.49
C LEU A 32 -19.69 7.22 -16.80
N VAL A 33 -20.81 7.79 -16.37
CA VAL A 33 -20.84 9.12 -15.75
C VAL A 33 -20.11 9.10 -14.41
N LYS A 34 -20.35 8.10 -13.56
CA LYS A 34 -19.68 7.99 -12.27
C LYS A 34 -18.18 7.79 -12.41
N SER A 35 -17.75 6.94 -13.35
CA SER A 35 -16.32 6.72 -13.65
C SER A 35 -15.65 8.00 -14.10
N ALA A 36 -16.27 8.76 -15.00
CA ALA A 36 -15.73 10.04 -15.48
C ALA A 36 -15.65 11.08 -14.34
N MET A 37 -16.71 11.26 -13.57
CA MET A 37 -16.76 12.17 -12.44
C MET A 37 -15.71 11.82 -11.39
N TRP A 38 -15.56 10.53 -11.07
CA TRP A 38 -14.59 10.06 -10.10
C TRP A 38 -13.15 10.21 -10.59
N ALA A 39 -12.87 9.93 -11.86
CA ALA A 39 -11.55 10.14 -12.47
C ALA A 39 -11.15 11.63 -12.43
N ILE A 40 -12.05 12.54 -12.76
CA ILE A 40 -11.83 14.00 -12.68
C ILE A 40 -11.58 14.42 -11.22
N SER A 41 -12.39 13.93 -10.28
CA SER A 41 -12.24 14.23 -8.85
C SER A 41 -10.91 13.74 -8.28
N LEU A 42 -10.47 12.52 -8.63
CA LEU A 42 -9.15 12.02 -8.24
C LEU A 42 -8.02 12.81 -8.88
N GLY A 43 -8.18 13.22 -10.14
CA GLY A 43 -7.20 14.02 -10.89
C GLY A 43 -7.03 15.43 -10.33
N SER A 44 -8.09 16.03 -9.80
CA SER A 44 -8.06 17.37 -9.20
C SER A 44 -7.32 17.46 -7.86
N GLY A 45 -6.93 16.33 -7.29
CA GLY A 45 -6.22 16.29 -6.00
C GLY A 45 -7.11 16.50 -4.76
N THR A 46 -8.44 16.66 -4.95
CA THR A 46 -9.38 16.79 -3.83
C THR A 46 -9.47 15.50 -3.01
N SER A 47 -9.69 15.64 -1.71
CA SER A 47 -9.97 14.51 -0.83
C SER A 47 -11.44 14.15 -0.92
N GLY A 48 -11.77 13.02 -1.55
CA GLY A 48 -13.13 12.50 -1.65
C GLY A 48 -13.21 11.06 -1.19
N GLY A 49 -14.42 10.59 -0.88
CA GLY A 49 -14.69 9.19 -0.57
C GLY A 49 -14.40 8.29 -1.78
N VAL A 50 -13.77 7.15 -1.52
CA VAL A 50 -13.42 6.17 -2.56
C VAL A 50 -14.43 5.02 -2.59
N LEU A 51 -14.97 4.67 -1.42
CA LEU A 51 -15.79 3.47 -1.23
C LEU A 51 -17.10 3.49 -2.05
N ALA A 52 -17.92 4.51 -1.86
CA ALA A 52 -19.22 4.57 -2.51
C ALA A 52 -19.15 4.65 -4.05
N PRO A 53 -18.25 5.43 -4.67
CA PRO A 53 -18.02 5.35 -6.13
C PRO A 53 -17.63 3.96 -6.62
N LEU A 54 -16.75 3.25 -5.88
CA LEU A 54 -16.33 1.89 -6.24
C LEU A 54 -17.49 0.90 -6.19
N LEU A 55 -18.30 0.97 -5.13
CA LEU A 55 -19.48 0.12 -4.99
C LEU A 55 -20.49 0.37 -6.12
N MET A 56 -20.76 1.64 -6.43
CA MET A 56 -21.70 2.00 -7.49
C MET A 56 -21.19 1.55 -8.87
N MET A 57 -19.91 1.75 -9.16
CA MET A 57 -19.32 1.30 -10.42
C MET A 57 -19.25 -0.22 -10.51
N GLY A 58 -18.93 -0.90 -9.40
CA GLY A 58 -18.90 -2.36 -9.32
C GLY A 58 -20.28 -2.97 -9.55
N GLY A 59 -21.29 -2.47 -8.86
CA GLY A 59 -22.67 -2.91 -9.06
C GLY A 59 -23.16 -2.65 -10.48
N ALA A 60 -22.89 -1.48 -11.04
CA ALA A 60 -23.24 -1.16 -12.42
C ALA A 60 -22.51 -2.05 -13.45
N LEU A 61 -21.24 -2.38 -13.22
CA LEU A 61 -20.50 -3.33 -14.06
C LEU A 61 -21.13 -4.71 -14.02
N GLY A 62 -21.42 -5.24 -12.82
CA GLY A 62 -22.11 -6.51 -12.63
C GLY A 62 -23.49 -6.56 -13.30
N GLY A 63 -24.23 -5.45 -13.25
CA GLY A 63 -25.51 -5.33 -13.96
C GLY A 63 -25.39 -5.35 -15.50
N ILE A 64 -24.22 -4.99 -16.05
CA ILE A 64 -23.91 -5.21 -17.47
C ILE A 64 -23.50 -6.68 -17.71
N GLU A 65 -22.69 -7.24 -16.83
CA GLU A 65 -22.24 -8.63 -16.90
C GLU A 65 -23.41 -9.62 -16.83
N SER A 66 -24.42 -9.33 -16.01
CA SER A 66 -25.63 -10.15 -15.88
C SER A 66 -26.42 -10.34 -17.18
N MET A 67 -26.21 -9.47 -18.18
CA MET A 67 -26.80 -9.63 -19.51
C MET A 67 -26.18 -10.76 -20.34
N PHE A 68 -24.93 -11.10 -20.07
CA PHE A 68 -24.15 -12.05 -20.85
C PHE A 68 -23.86 -13.34 -20.10
N LEU A 69 -23.97 -13.32 -18.79
CA LEU A 69 -23.67 -14.44 -17.92
C LEU A 69 -24.95 -15.20 -17.53
N PRO A 70 -24.85 -16.48 -17.12
CA PRO A 70 -26.00 -17.26 -16.70
C PRO A 70 -26.71 -16.63 -15.51
N TYR A 71 -28.02 -16.80 -15.44
CA TYR A 71 -28.83 -16.28 -14.35
C TYR A 71 -28.60 -17.09 -13.06
N GLU A 72 -28.05 -16.46 -12.03
CA GLU A 72 -27.81 -17.05 -10.72
C GLU A 72 -28.64 -16.39 -9.59
N GLY A 73 -29.58 -15.54 -9.97
CA GLY A 73 -30.42 -14.78 -9.05
C GLY A 73 -30.31 -13.28 -9.24
N LEU A 74 -31.29 -12.54 -8.69
CA LEU A 74 -31.30 -11.07 -8.76
C LEU A 74 -30.11 -10.51 -7.93
N GLY A 75 -29.36 -9.59 -8.53
CA GLY A 75 -28.26 -8.90 -7.84
C GLY A 75 -26.99 -9.72 -7.65
N PHE A 76 -26.94 -10.99 -8.11
CA PHE A 76 -25.78 -11.85 -7.90
C PHE A 76 -24.51 -11.32 -8.58
N TRP A 77 -24.56 -11.04 -9.87
CA TRP A 77 -23.41 -10.52 -10.62
C TRP A 77 -23.03 -9.10 -10.19
N GLU A 78 -24.02 -8.29 -9.84
CA GLU A 78 -23.85 -6.96 -9.27
C GLU A 78 -23.05 -7.02 -7.96
N LEU A 79 -23.38 -7.97 -7.10
CA LEU A 79 -22.69 -8.20 -5.83
C LEU A 79 -21.24 -8.68 -6.05
N ILE A 80 -21.06 -9.67 -6.94
CA ILE A 80 -19.75 -10.24 -7.25
C ILE A 80 -18.80 -9.15 -7.79
N SER A 81 -19.24 -8.37 -8.77
CA SER A 81 -18.44 -7.29 -9.37
C SER A 81 -18.18 -6.15 -8.39
N MET A 82 -19.13 -5.84 -7.51
CA MET A 82 -18.98 -4.86 -6.44
C MET A 82 -17.87 -5.27 -5.47
N GLY A 83 -17.88 -6.51 -4.98
CA GLY A 83 -16.85 -7.06 -4.12
C GLY A 83 -15.48 -7.13 -4.81
N ALA A 84 -15.44 -7.58 -6.07
CA ALA A 84 -14.22 -7.68 -6.86
C ALA A 84 -13.54 -6.32 -7.09
N ILE A 85 -14.31 -5.29 -7.48
CA ILE A 85 -13.76 -3.93 -7.67
C ILE A 85 -13.24 -3.38 -6.34
N LEU A 86 -13.98 -3.55 -5.25
CA LEU A 86 -13.57 -3.08 -3.94
C LEU A 86 -12.28 -3.79 -3.47
N GLY A 87 -12.29 -5.13 -3.46
CA GLY A 87 -11.15 -5.95 -3.02
C GLY A 87 -9.90 -5.76 -3.87
N GLY A 88 -10.06 -5.65 -5.19
CA GLY A 88 -8.97 -5.40 -6.13
C GLY A 88 -8.37 -4.01 -6.00
N THR A 89 -9.20 -2.97 -5.92
CA THR A 89 -8.76 -1.56 -5.86
C THR A 89 -8.09 -1.23 -4.54
N MET A 90 -8.62 -1.73 -3.43
CA MET A 90 -8.06 -1.54 -2.08
C MET A 90 -6.92 -2.50 -1.78
N ARG A 91 -6.65 -3.47 -2.65
CA ARG A 91 -5.67 -4.57 -2.44
C ARG A 91 -5.92 -5.38 -1.18
N SER A 92 -7.17 -5.51 -0.80
CA SER A 92 -7.62 -6.27 0.36
C SER A 92 -8.79 -7.16 -0.02
N PRO A 93 -8.55 -8.35 -0.60
CA PRO A 93 -9.60 -9.21 -1.14
C PRO A 93 -10.60 -9.68 -0.08
N PHE A 94 -10.12 -10.00 1.12
CA PHE A 94 -10.99 -10.39 2.22
C PHE A 94 -11.91 -9.27 2.70
N THR A 95 -11.43 -8.03 2.73
CA THR A 95 -12.26 -6.86 3.07
C THR A 95 -13.37 -6.66 2.06
N GLY A 96 -13.07 -6.77 0.75
CA GLY A 96 -14.09 -6.68 -0.31
C GLY A 96 -15.16 -7.77 -0.20
N MET A 97 -14.72 -9.00 0.05
CA MET A 97 -15.62 -10.16 0.23
C MET A 97 -16.52 -9.99 1.46
N ILE A 98 -15.95 -9.72 2.64
CA ILE A 98 -16.70 -9.60 3.89
C ILE A 98 -17.68 -8.42 3.80
N PHE A 99 -17.24 -7.29 3.28
CA PHE A 99 -18.09 -6.12 3.10
C PHE A 99 -19.30 -6.40 2.19
N ALA A 100 -19.09 -7.07 1.06
CA ALA A 100 -20.16 -7.45 0.14
C ALA A 100 -21.12 -8.46 0.79
N LEU A 101 -20.58 -9.43 1.55
CA LEU A 101 -21.38 -10.41 2.30
C LEU A 101 -22.24 -9.74 3.38
N GLU A 102 -21.68 -8.79 4.12
CA GLU A 102 -22.43 -8.05 5.16
C GLU A 102 -23.54 -7.19 4.60
N LEU A 103 -23.38 -6.65 3.39
CA LEU A 103 -24.42 -5.87 2.72
C LEU A 103 -25.66 -6.69 2.34
N THR A 104 -25.46 -7.95 1.98
CA THR A 104 -26.55 -8.79 1.41
C THR A 104 -26.95 -9.95 2.31
N HIS A 105 -26.10 -10.36 3.24
CA HIS A 105 -26.25 -11.53 4.11
C HIS A 105 -26.43 -12.84 3.31
N ASP A 106 -26.02 -12.86 2.02
CA ASP A 106 -26.11 -14.03 1.15
C ASP A 106 -24.83 -14.87 1.26
N VAL A 107 -24.89 -15.88 2.12
CA VAL A 107 -23.76 -16.81 2.36
C VAL A 107 -23.45 -17.67 1.14
N ASN A 108 -24.40 -17.89 0.22
CA ASN A 108 -24.18 -18.68 -0.99
C ASN A 108 -23.21 -17.97 -1.96
N ALA A 109 -23.17 -16.64 -1.93
CA ALA A 109 -22.25 -15.84 -2.72
C ALA A 109 -20.81 -15.83 -2.19
N LEU A 110 -20.54 -16.40 -1.00
CA LEU A 110 -19.24 -16.32 -0.33
C LEU A 110 -18.09 -16.86 -1.17
N LEU A 111 -18.23 -18.06 -1.74
CA LEU A 111 -17.16 -18.67 -2.55
C LEU A 111 -16.94 -17.94 -3.88
N PRO A 112 -17.96 -17.61 -4.67
CA PRO A 112 -17.82 -16.76 -5.86
C PRO A 112 -17.19 -15.39 -5.56
N LEU A 113 -17.62 -14.72 -4.48
CA LEU A 113 -17.03 -13.46 -4.03
C LEU A 113 -15.55 -13.58 -3.71
N LEU A 114 -15.16 -14.62 -2.99
CA LEU A 114 -13.75 -14.86 -2.64
C LEU A 114 -12.91 -15.03 -3.91
N ILE A 115 -13.37 -15.85 -4.85
CA ILE A 115 -12.66 -16.11 -6.11
C ILE A 115 -12.53 -14.79 -6.91
N ALA A 116 -13.62 -14.05 -7.09
CA ALA A 116 -13.63 -12.80 -7.84
C ALA A 116 -12.72 -11.74 -7.19
N CYS A 117 -12.78 -11.57 -5.87
CA CYS A 117 -11.91 -10.64 -5.13
C CYS A 117 -10.43 -11.03 -5.25
N LEU A 118 -10.09 -12.32 -5.18
CA LEU A 118 -8.70 -12.79 -5.32
C LEU A 118 -8.19 -12.59 -6.74
N LEU A 119 -8.98 -12.88 -7.77
CA LEU A 119 -8.62 -12.64 -9.17
C LEU A 119 -8.43 -11.15 -9.45
N ALA A 120 -9.34 -10.31 -9.00
CA ALA A 120 -9.23 -8.86 -9.11
C ALA A 120 -8.01 -8.31 -8.38
N HIS A 121 -7.72 -8.81 -7.17
CA HIS A 121 -6.52 -8.48 -6.42
C HIS A 121 -5.25 -8.89 -7.18
N GLY A 122 -5.19 -10.14 -7.67
CA GLY A 122 -4.07 -10.64 -8.47
C GLY A 122 -3.84 -9.77 -9.72
N PHE A 123 -4.90 -9.44 -10.44
CA PHE A 123 -4.83 -8.56 -11.60
C PHE A 123 -4.28 -7.16 -11.25
N THR A 124 -4.79 -6.54 -10.20
CA THR A 124 -4.34 -5.18 -9.80
C THR A 124 -2.90 -5.18 -9.31
N VAL A 125 -2.45 -6.21 -8.59
CA VAL A 125 -1.05 -6.33 -8.15
C VAL A 125 -0.10 -6.53 -9.33
N LEU A 126 -0.51 -7.30 -10.34
CA LEU A 126 0.30 -7.55 -11.53
C LEU A 126 0.37 -6.36 -12.49
N THR A 127 -0.74 -5.63 -12.64
CA THR A 127 -0.86 -4.54 -13.63
C THR A 127 -0.51 -3.17 -13.06
N LEU A 128 -0.91 -2.87 -11.83
CA LEU A 128 -0.73 -1.59 -11.18
C LEU A 128 0.46 -1.62 -10.21
N LYS A 129 1.34 -0.64 -10.30
CA LYS A 129 2.48 -0.52 -9.39
C LYS A 129 2.09 -0.12 -7.97
N ARG A 130 1.01 0.65 -7.83
CA ARG A 130 0.53 1.22 -6.57
C ARG A 130 -0.98 1.09 -6.46
N SER A 131 -1.51 1.09 -5.23
CA SER A 131 -2.95 1.20 -5.02
C SER A 131 -3.41 2.65 -5.20
N ILE A 132 -4.72 2.85 -5.41
CA ILE A 132 -5.30 4.20 -5.52
C ILE A 132 -5.07 5.00 -4.24
N LEU A 133 -5.02 4.35 -3.09
CA LEU A 133 -4.81 4.99 -1.79
C LEU A 133 -3.38 5.52 -1.64
N THR A 134 -2.38 4.75 -2.06
CA THR A 134 -0.97 5.11 -1.95
C THR A 134 -0.50 6.06 -3.05
N GLU A 135 -1.18 6.11 -4.19
CA GLU A 135 -0.85 7.02 -5.29
C GLU A 135 -0.97 8.50 -4.88
N LYS A 136 -2.00 8.87 -4.11
CA LYS A 136 -2.17 10.24 -3.58
C LYS A 136 -1.01 10.67 -2.69
N ILE A 137 -0.54 9.76 -1.83
CA ILE A 137 0.57 10.01 -0.91
C ILE A 137 1.88 10.12 -1.70
N ALA A 138 2.06 9.26 -2.70
CA ALA A 138 3.24 9.27 -3.56
C ALA A 138 3.35 10.56 -4.40
N ARG A 139 2.24 11.14 -4.87
CA ARG A 139 2.22 12.43 -5.58
C ARG A 139 2.64 13.61 -4.70
N ARG A 140 2.48 13.50 -3.37
CA ARG A 140 2.96 14.49 -2.39
C ARG A 140 4.45 14.34 -2.05
N GLY A 141 5.19 13.46 -2.76
CA GLY A 141 6.62 13.25 -2.55
C GLY A 141 6.98 12.17 -1.52
N TYR A 142 6.00 11.55 -0.87
CA TYR A 142 6.25 10.45 0.05
C TYR A 142 6.29 9.12 -0.74
N HIS A 143 7.45 8.51 -0.84
CA HIS A 143 7.63 7.22 -1.48
C HIS A 143 7.34 6.09 -0.48
N LEU A 144 6.09 5.66 -0.42
CA LEU A 144 5.73 4.42 0.26
C LEU A 144 6.02 3.25 -0.68
N SER A 145 7.00 2.44 -0.36
CA SER A 145 7.34 1.23 -1.11
C SER A 145 6.30 0.12 -0.92
N ARG A 146 5.60 0.11 0.21
CA ARG A 146 4.49 -0.80 0.56
C ARG A 146 3.48 -0.10 1.47
N GLU A 147 2.22 -0.58 1.43
CA GLU A 147 1.14 -0.08 2.31
C GLU A 147 1.41 -0.38 3.80
N TYR A 148 2.17 -1.43 4.08
CA TYR A 148 2.64 -1.83 5.41
C TYR A 148 4.16 -2.04 5.35
N SER A 149 4.92 -0.96 5.35
CA SER A 149 6.38 -1.02 5.47
C SER A 149 6.73 -0.64 6.91
N VAL A 150 7.17 -1.60 7.68
CA VAL A 150 7.78 -1.35 8.99
C VAL A 150 9.12 -0.66 8.73
N ASP A 151 9.45 0.39 9.50
CA ASP A 151 10.74 1.06 9.34
C ASP A 151 11.87 0.04 9.65
N PRO A 152 12.85 -0.15 8.74
CA PRO A 152 13.97 -1.05 8.99
C PRO A 152 14.71 -0.75 10.30
N LEU A 153 14.69 0.49 10.75
CA LEU A 153 15.30 0.90 12.01
C LEU A 153 14.51 0.43 13.25
N GLU A 154 13.26 -0.01 13.09
CA GLU A 154 12.48 -0.66 14.14
C GLU A 154 12.69 -2.18 14.19
N LEU A 155 13.10 -2.79 13.06
CA LEU A 155 13.28 -4.24 12.93
C LEU A 155 14.69 -4.70 13.27
N LEU A 156 15.70 -3.82 13.08
CA LEU A 156 17.09 -4.15 13.31
C LEU A 156 17.53 -3.71 14.70
N PHE A 157 18.29 -4.56 15.35
CA PHE A 157 18.86 -4.31 16.65
C PHE A 157 20.33 -3.86 16.57
N VAL A 158 20.80 -3.19 17.61
CA VAL A 158 22.17 -2.67 17.68
C VAL A 158 23.23 -3.77 17.47
N HIS A 159 23.04 -4.95 18.08
CA HIS A 159 24.00 -6.06 17.97
C HIS A 159 24.19 -6.60 16.55
N GLU A 160 23.21 -6.39 15.64
CA GLU A 160 23.29 -6.84 14.25
C GLU A 160 24.14 -5.91 13.37
N VAL A 161 24.37 -4.68 13.83
CA VAL A 161 24.96 -3.61 13.02
C VAL A 161 26.22 -3.00 13.66
N MET A 162 26.38 -3.14 14.97
CA MET A 162 27.53 -2.58 15.70
C MET A 162 28.86 -3.16 15.21
N GLY A 163 29.92 -2.33 15.28
CA GLY A 163 31.30 -2.76 15.07
C GLY A 163 32.04 -3.00 16.37
N PRO A 164 33.25 -3.62 16.31
CA PRO A 164 34.13 -3.74 17.48
C PRO A 164 34.57 -2.38 17.96
N PRO A 165 34.78 -2.18 19.27
CA PRO A 165 35.31 -0.93 19.81
C PRO A 165 36.77 -0.74 19.46
N ASP A 166 37.13 0.48 19.08
CA ASP A 166 38.53 0.85 18.86
C ASP A 166 39.28 1.09 20.18
N THR A 167 40.62 1.16 20.12
CA THR A 167 41.46 1.42 21.30
C THR A 167 41.15 2.75 21.98
N GLU A 168 40.73 3.77 21.18
CA GLU A 168 40.30 5.06 21.70
C GLU A 168 39.00 4.98 22.46
N ASP A 169 38.06 4.13 22.02
CA ASP A 169 36.77 3.94 22.68
C ASP A 169 36.92 3.24 24.03
N GLN A 170 37.85 2.27 24.09
CA GLN A 170 38.19 1.58 25.34
C GLN A 170 38.82 2.53 26.36
N GLN A 171 39.65 3.48 25.93
CA GLN A 171 40.24 4.48 26.81
C GLN A 171 39.25 5.57 27.25
N ARG A 172 38.30 5.92 26.41
CA ARG A 172 37.26 6.92 26.73
C ARG A 172 36.13 6.38 27.60
N PHE A 173 35.96 5.08 27.60
CA PHE A 173 34.89 4.46 28.39
C PHE A 173 35.29 4.45 29.88
N GLN A 174 34.66 5.30 30.68
CA GLN A 174 34.86 5.39 32.13
C GLN A 174 33.71 4.73 32.89
N SER A 175 32.45 5.11 32.59
CA SER A 175 31.26 4.47 33.17
C SER A 175 30.07 4.65 32.25
N PRO A 176 29.06 3.70 32.25
CA PRO A 176 27.85 3.81 31.48
C PRO A 176 26.95 5.00 31.87
N GLU A 177 27.10 5.50 33.08
CA GLU A 177 26.26 6.57 33.64
C GLU A 177 26.70 7.97 33.18
N GLU A 178 27.95 8.13 32.79
CA GLU A 178 28.52 9.42 32.43
C GLU A 178 28.53 9.69 30.93
N GLN A 179 28.26 8.68 30.11
CA GLN A 179 28.31 8.81 28.66
C GLN A 179 27.05 8.28 27.99
N PRO A 180 26.56 8.92 26.89
CA PRO A 180 25.45 8.39 26.14
C PRO A 180 25.81 7.04 25.50
N CYS A 181 25.23 5.98 26.01
CA CYS A 181 25.44 4.61 25.55
C CYS A 181 24.09 3.99 25.12
N VAL A 182 24.16 2.91 24.34
CA VAL A 182 23.03 2.10 23.90
C VAL A 182 23.30 0.65 24.25
N PHE A 183 22.22 -0.15 24.30
CA PHE A 183 22.31 -1.57 24.60
C PHE A 183 22.24 -2.41 23.31
N PRO A 184 22.82 -3.64 23.31
CA PRO A 184 22.81 -4.52 22.15
C PRO A 184 21.39 -4.85 21.63
N ASP A 185 20.42 -4.93 22.54
CA ASP A 185 19.02 -5.28 22.23
C ASP A 185 18.14 -4.05 21.95
N ASP A 186 18.72 -2.85 21.93
CA ASP A 186 17.99 -1.66 21.54
C ASP A 186 17.74 -1.69 20.02
N PRO A 187 16.52 -1.31 19.54
CA PRO A 187 16.27 -1.12 18.12
C PRO A 187 17.06 0.09 17.60
N LEU A 188 17.48 0.05 16.33
CA LEU A 188 18.29 1.13 15.73
C LEU A 188 17.60 2.51 15.80
N ARG A 189 16.28 2.54 15.90
CA ARG A 189 15.52 3.78 16.10
C ARG A 189 15.93 4.52 17.37
N VAL A 190 16.19 3.79 18.47
CA VAL A 190 16.66 4.37 19.75
C VAL A 190 18.03 5.03 19.55
N VAL A 191 18.91 4.37 18.77
CA VAL A 191 20.22 4.94 18.44
C VAL A 191 20.09 6.26 17.70
N VAL A 192 19.19 6.32 16.70
CA VAL A 192 18.93 7.56 15.93
C VAL A 192 18.45 8.69 16.85
N TYR A 193 17.53 8.41 17.75
CA TYR A 193 17.04 9.41 18.71
C TYR A 193 18.17 9.90 19.64
N ARG A 194 18.97 9.01 20.21
CA ARG A 194 20.09 9.39 21.06
C ARG A 194 21.16 10.19 20.31
N MET A 195 21.47 9.83 19.06
CA MET A 195 22.36 10.61 18.21
C MET A 195 21.80 12.01 17.93
N ALA A 196 20.50 12.13 17.69
CA ALA A 196 19.85 13.40 17.44
C ALA A 196 19.82 14.29 18.69
N GLU A 197 19.58 13.74 19.87
CA GLU A 197 19.56 14.47 21.15
C GLU A 197 20.95 14.94 21.59
N THR A 198 21.96 14.08 21.39
CA THR A 198 23.32 14.36 21.86
C THR A 198 24.19 15.07 20.83
N GLY A 199 23.76 15.10 19.55
CA GLY A 199 24.58 15.60 18.43
C GLY A 199 25.78 14.71 18.07
N LEU A 200 25.89 13.54 18.69
CA LEU A 200 26.99 12.61 18.45
C LEU A 200 26.69 11.72 17.24
N THR A 201 27.72 11.47 16.44
CA THR A 201 27.64 10.56 15.28
C THR A 201 28.15 9.15 15.60
N ARG A 202 28.54 8.90 16.84
CA ARG A 202 29.10 7.65 17.37
C ARG A 202 28.61 7.44 18.79
N LEU A 203 28.07 6.26 19.09
CA LEU A 203 27.62 5.88 20.42
C LEU A 203 28.27 4.57 20.84
N LEU A 204 28.57 4.47 22.14
CA LEU A 204 29.13 3.26 22.75
C LEU A 204 28.01 2.25 23.01
N VAL A 205 28.28 0.98 22.74
CA VAL A 205 27.35 -0.14 23.02
C VAL A 205 27.85 -0.86 24.27
N VAL A 206 27.00 -0.88 25.30
CA VAL A 206 27.36 -1.44 26.61
C VAL A 206 26.43 -2.60 26.95
N ALA A 207 27.01 -3.74 27.36
CA ALA A 207 26.29 -4.89 27.89
C ALA A 207 26.85 -5.28 29.25
N ALA A 208 25.97 -5.44 30.24
CA ALA A 208 26.36 -5.79 31.62
C ALA A 208 27.48 -4.91 32.20
N GLY A 209 27.44 -3.61 31.94
CA GLY A 209 28.44 -2.64 32.42
C GLY A 209 29.80 -2.66 31.69
N LYS A 210 29.93 -3.47 30.62
CA LYS A 210 31.15 -3.55 29.82
C LYS A 210 30.93 -3.01 28.42
N LEU A 211 31.94 -2.36 27.87
CA LEU A 211 31.96 -1.92 26.48
C LEU A 211 32.01 -3.15 25.56
N THR A 212 30.98 -3.36 24.77
CA THR A 212 30.81 -4.50 23.87
C THR A 212 31.02 -4.13 22.40
N GLY A 213 30.73 -2.90 22.05
CA GLY A 213 30.85 -2.43 20.66
C GLY A 213 30.65 -0.93 20.53
N VAL A 214 30.64 -0.50 19.29
CA VAL A 214 30.37 0.89 18.90
C VAL A 214 29.44 0.91 17.70
N ILE A 215 28.51 1.83 17.68
CA ILE A 215 27.64 2.08 16.54
C ILE A 215 27.84 3.49 16.02
N THR A 216 28.02 3.62 14.71
CA THR A 216 28.25 4.89 14.04
C THR A 216 27.08 5.24 13.11
N LEU A 217 26.97 6.54 12.77
CA LEU A 217 26.01 7.00 11.76
C LEU A 217 26.21 6.27 10.42
N LYS A 218 27.44 5.93 10.07
CA LYS A 218 27.78 5.17 8.85
C LYS A 218 27.16 3.77 8.87
N ASP A 219 27.11 3.13 10.02
CA ASP A 219 26.55 1.79 10.17
C ASP A 219 25.02 1.83 10.03
N LEU A 220 24.37 2.85 10.60
CA LEU A 220 22.95 3.11 10.40
C LEU A 220 22.60 3.33 8.92
N LEU A 221 23.39 4.13 8.21
CA LEU A 221 23.20 4.38 6.79
C LEU A 221 23.40 3.12 5.94
N ARG A 222 24.38 2.27 6.30
CA ARG A 222 24.60 0.97 5.64
C ARG A 222 23.46 0.01 5.87
N ALA A 223 22.94 -0.08 7.09
CA ALA A 223 21.78 -0.91 7.41
C ALA A 223 20.57 -0.51 6.56
N ARG A 224 20.29 0.79 6.46
CA ARG A 224 19.21 1.31 5.64
C ARG A 224 19.42 1.08 4.14
N ALA A 225 20.65 1.26 3.64
CA ALA A 225 20.96 1.02 2.23
C ALA A 225 20.80 -0.46 1.84
N ARG A 226 21.26 -1.39 2.71
CA ARG A 226 21.10 -2.85 2.50
C ARG A 226 19.63 -3.24 2.39
N HIS A 227 18.78 -2.73 3.28
CA HIS A 227 17.37 -3.01 3.25
C HIS A 227 16.68 -2.45 1.98
N LEU A 228 17.06 -1.26 1.54
CA LEU A 228 16.56 -0.67 0.29
C LEU A 228 16.96 -1.51 -0.95
N GLU A 229 18.15 -2.11 -0.95
CA GLU A 229 18.56 -3.02 -2.02
C GLU A 229 17.78 -4.33 -1.99
N GLU A 230 17.53 -4.90 -0.83
CA GLU A 230 16.69 -6.09 -0.66
C GLU A 230 15.25 -5.84 -1.13
N GLU A 231 14.66 -4.70 -0.78
CA GLU A 231 13.34 -4.29 -1.27
C GLU A 231 13.32 -4.11 -2.80
N ARG A 232 14.36 -3.49 -3.37
CA ARG A 232 14.51 -3.37 -4.82
C ARG A 232 14.64 -4.72 -5.52
N ASN A 233 15.34 -5.66 -4.92
CA ASN A 233 15.52 -7.00 -5.47
C ASN A 233 14.23 -7.82 -5.38
N ARG A 234 13.50 -7.75 -4.28
CA ARG A 234 12.16 -8.35 -4.14
C ARG A 234 11.14 -7.77 -5.13
N ALA A 235 11.20 -6.46 -5.41
CA ALA A 235 10.36 -5.81 -6.41
C ALA A 235 10.74 -6.18 -7.86
N ARG A 236 11.94 -6.74 -8.10
CA ARG A 236 12.42 -7.15 -9.43
C ARG A 236 11.96 -8.54 -9.85
N VAL A 237 11.49 -9.39 -8.96
CA VAL A 237 11.14 -10.79 -9.26
C VAL A 237 9.92 -10.93 -10.20
N LEU A 238 9.10 -9.87 -10.37
CA LEU A 238 7.94 -9.88 -11.26
C LEU A 238 8.06 -8.81 -12.37
N ARG A 239 9.16 -8.81 -13.12
CA ARG A 239 9.22 -8.06 -14.39
C ARG A 239 8.69 -8.93 -15.51
N PHE A 240 7.42 -8.76 -15.86
CA PHE A 240 6.94 -9.13 -17.18
C PHE A 240 7.71 -8.32 -18.24
N PRO A 241 8.18 -8.95 -19.34
CA PRO A 241 8.77 -8.20 -20.45
C PRO A 241 7.73 -7.20 -20.96
N ARG A 242 8.14 -5.93 -21.09
CA ARG A 242 7.30 -4.88 -21.64
C ARG A 242 6.92 -5.24 -23.06
N LEU A 243 5.67 -5.58 -23.31
CA LEU A 243 5.10 -5.88 -24.64
C LEU A 243 5.00 -4.61 -25.54
N PHE A 244 5.25 -3.42 -25.00
CA PHE A 244 5.31 -2.19 -25.78
C PHE A 244 6.61 -1.44 -25.45
N GLY A 245 7.59 -1.61 -26.31
CA GLY A 245 8.86 -0.90 -26.22
C GLY A 245 8.70 0.56 -26.61
N ASN A 246 9.05 1.45 -25.70
CA ASN A 246 9.42 2.82 -26.07
C ASN A 246 10.86 3.05 -25.60
N SER A 247 11.79 2.96 -26.56
CA SER A 247 13.22 3.15 -26.39
C SER A 247 13.51 4.66 -26.24
N ARG A 248 13.37 5.20 -25.04
CA ARG A 248 14.04 6.47 -24.71
C ARG A 248 15.30 6.14 -23.92
N ALA A 249 16.45 6.31 -24.60
CA ALA A 249 17.79 6.15 -24.06
C ALA A 249 17.95 6.88 -22.71
N ARG A 250 18.32 6.13 -21.68
CA ARG A 250 18.79 6.69 -20.41
C ARG A 250 20.14 7.37 -20.64
N ARG A 251 20.16 8.69 -20.68
CA ARG A 251 21.39 9.45 -20.43
C ARG A 251 21.86 9.14 -19.00
N LYS A 252 23.04 8.56 -18.88
CA LYS A 252 23.76 8.45 -17.61
C LYS A 252 24.07 9.87 -17.10
N PRO A 253 23.84 10.19 -15.82
CA PRO A 253 24.37 11.43 -15.24
C PRO A 253 25.90 11.36 -15.23
N GLN A 254 26.56 12.37 -15.78
CA GLN A 254 27.99 12.56 -15.59
C GLN A 254 28.25 13.05 -14.15
N PRO A 255 29.34 12.61 -13.52
CA PRO A 255 29.75 13.14 -12.22
C PRO A 255 30.20 14.60 -12.34
N PRO A 256 29.95 15.44 -11.32
CA PRO A 256 30.42 16.82 -11.30
C PRO A 256 31.95 16.84 -11.21
N ARG A 257 32.56 17.79 -11.95
CA ARG A 257 33.99 18.10 -11.86
C ARG A 257 34.31 18.86 -10.59
#